data_43367a4048241ed0e0318d7dd0bf543a
#
_entry.id   43367a4048241ed0e0318d7dd0bf543a
#
_cell.length_a   1.000
_cell.length_b   1.000
_cell.length_c   1.000
_cell.angle_alpha   90.00
_cell.angle_beta   90.00
_cell.angle_gamma   90.00
#
_symmetry.space_group_name_H-M   'P 1'
#
loop_
_entity.id
_entity.type
_entity.pdbx_description
1 polymer ?
#
loop_
_entity_poly.entity_id
_entity_poly.type
_entity_poly.pdbx_seq_one_letter_code
_entity_poly.pdbx_strand_id
1 'polypeptide(L)'
;SQTIPGEIKAINIEDFGVLYVQKDGFLAAENTVDFDIALTKKIGAGFFGGEGFILEKFSDVGTLFIGACGNFIEINPADYGGKIQIDTGALVAFDKNIDYDIEWVGGSVGQVAKNLLFGGEGLFLATLSGNGKVLIQSMNITSLARTLFRNATKSSPEDRSSGKMLGGLGSLLGELGGDKF
;
A
#
# COMPACT_ATOMS: atom_id res chain seq x y z
N SER A 1 -13.90 2.88 10.70
CA SER A 1 -13.21 1.89 11.54
C SER A 1 -12.10 1.25 10.73
N GLN A 2 -10.97 1.00 11.37
CA GLN A 2 -9.88 0.29 10.72
C GLN A 2 -10.37 -1.11 10.32
N THR A 3 -10.25 -1.44 9.04
CA THR A 3 -10.73 -2.72 8.48
C THR A 3 -9.70 -3.84 8.64
N ILE A 4 -8.47 -3.50 9.01
CA ILE A 4 -7.30 -4.39 9.05
C ILE A 4 -6.79 -4.48 10.48
N PRO A 5 -6.42 -5.68 10.98
CA PRO A 5 -5.80 -5.82 12.29
C PRO A 5 -4.53 -4.98 12.41
N GLY A 6 -4.47 -4.12 13.44
CA GLY A 6 -3.31 -3.27 13.62
C GLY A 6 -3.50 -2.19 14.67
N GLU A 7 -2.59 -1.24 14.64
CA GLU A 7 -2.49 -0.14 15.59
C GLU A 7 -3.11 1.14 15.05
N ILE A 8 -3.75 1.92 15.91
CA ILE A 8 -4.22 3.28 15.61
C ILE A 8 -3.38 4.26 16.41
N LYS A 9 -2.91 5.32 15.74
CA LYS A 9 -2.12 6.38 16.35
C LYS A 9 -2.82 7.72 16.19
N ALA A 10 -2.98 8.45 17.29
CA ALA A 10 -3.37 9.85 17.27
C ALA A 10 -2.11 10.71 17.11
N ILE A 11 -2.11 11.60 16.15
CA ILE A 11 -1.00 12.49 15.82
C ILE A 11 -1.49 13.93 15.94
N ASN A 12 -0.79 14.74 16.71
CA ASN A 12 -0.97 16.19 16.66
C ASN A 12 -0.20 16.74 15.45
N ILE A 13 -0.91 17.36 14.50
CA ILE A 13 -0.31 17.88 13.27
C ILE A 13 0.68 19.00 13.56
N GLU A 14 0.50 19.78 14.62
CA GLU A 14 1.42 20.85 14.99
C GLU A 14 2.85 20.36 15.23
N ASP A 15 3.02 19.10 15.70
CA ASP A 15 4.34 18.50 15.94
C ASP A 15 5.11 18.21 14.64
N PHE A 16 4.42 18.19 13.50
CA PHE A 16 4.96 17.89 12.17
C PHE A 16 4.91 19.09 11.23
N GLY A 17 3.98 20.02 11.47
CA GLY A 17 3.64 21.14 10.61
C GLY A 17 2.91 20.69 9.33
N VAL A 18 3.42 19.67 8.64
CA VAL A 18 2.78 18.98 7.50
C VAL A 18 3.11 17.51 7.60
N LEU A 19 2.10 16.66 7.44
CA LEU A 19 2.22 15.20 7.36
C LEU A 19 1.63 14.70 6.05
N TYR A 20 2.38 13.86 5.35
CA TYR A 20 1.92 13.12 4.19
C TYR A 20 1.53 11.70 4.62
N VAL A 21 0.31 11.29 4.32
CA VAL A 21 -0.22 9.97 4.71
C VAL A 21 -0.66 9.22 3.45
N GLN A 22 -0.32 7.95 3.36
CA GLN A 22 -0.87 7.07 2.34
C GLN A 22 -2.37 6.86 2.61
N LYS A 23 -3.22 6.96 1.59
CA LYS A 23 -4.69 7.02 1.73
C LYS A 23 -5.30 5.93 2.63
N ASP A 24 -4.74 4.72 2.58
CA ASP A 24 -5.25 3.59 3.37
C ASP A 24 -4.87 3.69 4.86
N GLY A 25 -3.95 4.60 5.19
CA GLY A 25 -3.56 4.93 6.56
C GLY A 25 -4.48 5.97 7.23
N PHE A 26 -5.22 6.77 6.48
CA PHE A 26 -6.12 7.78 7.05
C PHE A 26 -7.37 7.15 7.66
N LEU A 27 -7.74 7.57 8.87
CA LEU A 27 -8.95 7.11 9.56
C LEU A 27 -9.93 8.24 9.89
N ALA A 28 -9.45 9.31 10.49
CA ALA A 28 -10.24 10.46 10.88
C ALA A 28 -9.32 11.65 11.21
N ALA A 29 -9.88 12.85 11.17
CA ALA A 29 -9.21 14.07 11.62
C ALA A 29 -10.22 15.00 12.30
N GLU A 30 -9.72 15.88 13.16
CA GLU A 30 -10.49 17.03 13.61
C GLU A 30 -10.78 17.97 12.43
N ASN A 31 -11.89 18.68 12.48
CA ASN A 31 -12.31 19.56 11.39
C ASN A 31 -11.43 20.82 11.21
N THR A 32 -10.49 21.03 12.13
CA THR A 32 -9.46 22.09 12.07
C THR A 32 -8.24 21.67 11.27
N VAL A 33 -8.07 20.37 11.00
CA VAL A 33 -6.99 19.85 10.17
C VAL A 33 -7.34 20.07 8.71
N ASP A 34 -6.48 20.77 7.97
CA ASP A 34 -6.60 20.95 6.53
C ASP A 34 -6.18 19.70 5.78
N PHE A 35 -6.90 19.38 4.71
CA PHE A 35 -6.72 18.18 3.90
C PHE A 35 -6.59 18.51 2.42
N ASP A 36 -5.56 17.97 1.78
CA ASP A 36 -5.34 18.06 0.33
C ASP A 36 -4.76 16.75 -0.22
N ILE A 37 -4.83 16.55 -1.53
CA ILE A 37 -4.18 15.41 -2.20
C ILE A 37 -2.84 15.87 -2.77
N ALA A 38 -1.76 15.36 -2.19
CA ALA A 38 -0.40 15.72 -2.59
C ALA A 38 0.07 15.00 -3.86
N LEU A 39 -0.29 13.73 -4.02
CA LEU A 39 0.14 12.92 -5.17
C LEU A 39 -0.88 11.84 -5.50
N THR A 40 -1.13 11.67 -6.80
CA THR A 40 -1.78 10.47 -7.35
C THR A 40 -0.88 9.86 -8.42
N LYS A 41 -0.30 8.68 -8.16
CA LYS A 41 0.40 7.88 -9.18
C LYS A 41 -0.45 6.66 -9.53
N LYS A 42 -0.87 6.56 -10.79
CA LYS A 42 -1.50 5.34 -11.31
C LYS A 42 -0.44 4.24 -11.42
N ILE A 43 -0.45 3.35 -10.48
CA ILE A 43 0.43 2.20 -10.42
C ILE A 43 -0.39 1.02 -10.94
N GLY A 44 -0.11 0.52 -12.14
CA GLY A 44 -0.72 -0.62 -12.84
C GLY A 44 -2.03 -1.23 -12.33
N ALA A 45 -2.89 -1.68 -13.18
CA ALA A 45 -4.16 -2.30 -12.80
C ALA A 45 -3.90 -3.54 -11.90
N GLY A 46 -4.37 -3.48 -10.66
CA GLY A 46 -4.26 -4.59 -9.69
C GLY A 46 -3.51 -4.27 -8.40
N PHE A 47 -2.78 -3.14 -8.35
CA PHE A 47 -2.17 -2.63 -7.12
C PHE A 47 -3.11 -1.59 -6.47
N PHE A 48 -3.19 -1.59 -5.15
CA PHE A 48 -4.01 -0.63 -4.38
C PHE A 48 -5.49 -0.55 -4.84
N GLY A 49 -6.09 -1.70 -5.19
CA GLY A 49 -7.49 -1.73 -5.60
C GLY A 49 -7.81 -1.03 -6.94
N GLY A 50 -6.79 -0.78 -7.78
CA GLY A 50 -6.96 -0.10 -9.08
C GLY A 50 -6.90 1.44 -9.03
N GLU A 51 -6.90 2.05 -7.84
CA GLU A 51 -6.87 3.51 -7.67
C GLU A 51 -5.46 4.09 -7.75
N GLY A 52 -4.42 3.24 -7.60
CA GLY A 52 -3.03 3.65 -7.57
C GLY A 52 -2.55 4.08 -6.18
N PHE A 53 -1.33 4.59 -6.13
CA PHE A 53 -0.75 5.14 -4.91
C PHE A 53 -1.18 6.59 -4.75
N ILE A 54 -1.84 6.90 -3.65
CA ILE A 54 -2.33 8.24 -3.32
C ILE A 54 -1.70 8.67 -1.99
N LEU A 55 -1.10 9.86 -2.01
CA LEU A 55 -0.65 10.56 -0.82
C LEU A 55 -1.60 11.71 -0.51
N GLU A 56 -2.08 11.72 0.69
CA GLU A 56 -2.89 12.76 1.30
C GLU A 56 -1.98 13.66 2.14
N LYS A 57 -2.20 14.96 2.07
CA LYS A 57 -1.45 15.98 2.82
C LYS A 57 -2.35 16.54 3.91
N PHE A 58 -1.86 16.53 5.13
CA PHE A 58 -2.51 17.09 6.29
C PHE A 58 -1.67 18.22 6.87
N SER A 59 -2.32 19.34 7.21
CA SER A 59 -1.69 20.55 7.76
C SER A 59 -2.62 21.26 8.74
N ASP A 60 -2.18 22.41 9.24
CA ASP A 60 -2.83 23.23 10.25
C ASP A 60 -2.79 22.62 11.66
N VAL A 61 -3.84 22.81 12.44
CA VAL A 61 -3.91 22.52 13.87
C VAL A 61 -4.96 21.45 14.13
N GLY A 62 -4.61 20.45 14.93
CA GLY A 62 -5.56 19.43 15.37
C GLY A 62 -5.00 18.03 15.35
N THR A 63 -5.87 17.08 15.72
CA THR A 63 -5.53 15.67 15.83
C THR A 63 -5.92 14.92 14.57
N LEU A 64 -4.97 14.18 14.02
CA LEU A 64 -5.14 13.21 12.94
C LEU A 64 -5.04 11.80 13.50
N PHE A 65 -5.98 10.93 13.14
CA PHE A 65 -5.95 9.51 13.46
C PHE A 65 -5.56 8.71 12.23
N ILE A 66 -4.45 7.99 12.36
CA ILE A 66 -3.95 7.09 11.32
C ILE A 66 -3.88 5.65 11.81
N GLY A 67 -4.03 4.72 10.88
CA GLY A 67 -3.93 3.28 11.13
C GLY A 67 -2.75 2.65 10.40
N ALA A 68 -2.20 1.61 11.02
CA ALA A 68 -1.20 0.74 10.41
C ALA A 68 -1.66 -0.72 10.47
N CYS A 69 -1.33 -1.50 9.46
CA CYS A 69 -1.47 -2.95 9.51
C CYS A 69 -0.32 -3.53 10.35
N GLY A 70 -0.65 -4.20 11.46
CA GLY A 70 0.33 -4.56 12.49
C GLY A 70 0.72 -3.37 13.36
N ASN A 71 2.01 -3.12 13.52
CA ASN A 71 2.54 -2.06 14.37
C ASN A 71 3.16 -0.93 13.55
N PHE A 72 3.15 0.28 14.11
CA PHE A 72 3.95 1.38 13.59
C PHE A 72 5.43 1.19 13.91
N ILE A 73 6.29 1.50 12.94
CA ILE A 73 7.72 1.60 13.11
C ILE A 73 8.12 2.99 12.61
N GLU A 74 8.75 3.77 13.49
CA GLU A 74 9.28 5.09 13.15
C GLU A 74 10.74 4.95 12.75
N ILE A 75 11.13 5.53 11.61
CA ILE A 75 12.49 5.55 11.11
C ILE A 75 12.83 6.96 10.60
N ASN A 76 14.11 7.32 10.70
CA ASN A 76 14.65 8.53 10.09
C ASN A 76 15.69 8.13 9.05
N PRO A 77 15.55 8.49 7.76
CA PRO A 77 16.55 8.17 6.74
C PRO A 77 17.96 8.64 7.06
N ALA A 78 18.10 9.75 7.82
CA ALA A 78 19.42 10.25 8.23
C ALA A 78 20.22 9.24 9.05
N ASP A 79 19.56 8.37 9.83
CA ASP A 79 20.20 7.33 10.64
C ASP A 79 20.76 6.18 9.78
N TYR A 80 20.37 6.12 8.51
CA TYR A 80 20.72 5.08 7.54
C TYR A 80 21.45 5.63 6.31
N GLY A 81 22.26 6.67 6.50
CA GLY A 81 23.02 7.27 5.40
C GLY A 81 22.23 8.27 4.56
N GLY A 82 21.11 8.79 5.09
CA GLY A 82 20.31 9.86 4.48
C GLY A 82 19.29 9.40 3.44
N LYS A 83 19.24 8.09 3.12
CA LYS A 83 18.32 7.52 2.12
C LYS A 83 17.93 6.09 2.46
N ILE A 84 16.66 5.77 2.33
CA ILE A 84 16.12 4.41 2.47
C ILE A 84 15.23 4.05 1.29
N GLN A 85 15.10 2.77 1.01
CA GLN A 85 14.13 2.22 0.07
C GLN A 85 13.21 1.25 0.79
N ILE A 86 11.91 1.41 0.60
CA ILE A 86 10.88 0.56 1.22
C ILE A 86 9.84 0.12 0.19
N ASP A 87 9.19 -1.00 0.45
CA ASP A 87 7.96 -1.38 -0.25
C ASP A 87 6.90 -0.29 -0.05
N THR A 88 6.30 0.22 -1.13
CA THR A 88 5.22 1.22 -1.04
C THR A 88 4.05 0.77 -0.16
N GLY A 89 3.78 -0.52 -0.11
CA GLY A 89 2.76 -1.10 0.77
C GLY A 89 3.13 -1.11 2.26
N ALA A 90 4.39 -0.81 2.60
CA ALA A 90 4.83 -0.63 3.98
C ALA A 90 4.76 0.83 4.43
N LEU A 91 4.68 1.80 3.51
CA LEU A 91 4.63 3.21 3.86
C LEU A 91 3.26 3.58 4.45
N VAL A 92 3.26 4.26 5.58
CA VAL A 92 2.04 4.83 6.18
C VAL A 92 2.06 6.36 6.09
N ALA A 93 3.13 7.01 6.59
CA ALA A 93 3.22 8.46 6.59
C ALA A 93 4.66 8.95 6.65
N PHE A 94 4.89 10.23 6.32
CA PHE A 94 6.16 10.91 6.52
C PHE A 94 5.96 12.43 6.65
N ASP A 95 6.91 13.09 7.29
CA ASP A 95 6.87 14.55 7.47
C ASP A 95 7.40 15.33 6.25
N LYS A 96 7.24 16.63 6.29
CA LYS A 96 7.65 17.55 5.20
C LYS A 96 9.14 17.61 4.90
N ASN A 97 10.00 17.09 5.78
CA ASN A 97 11.46 17.11 5.60
C ASN A 97 11.95 15.88 4.83
N ILE A 98 11.04 15.04 4.39
CA ILE A 98 11.33 13.85 3.60
C ILE A 98 10.99 14.11 2.13
N ASP A 99 12.01 14.01 1.30
CA ASP A 99 11.83 13.88 -0.14
C ASP A 99 11.51 12.42 -0.49
N TYR A 100 10.56 12.22 -1.37
CA TYR A 100 10.13 10.90 -1.78
C TYR A 100 10.08 10.76 -3.30
N ASP A 101 10.44 9.56 -3.78
CA ASP A 101 10.21 9.13 -5.15
C ASP A 101 9.71 7.68 -5.17
N ILE A 102 8.88 7.37 -6.16
CA ILE A 102 8.30 6.04 -6.32
C ILE A 102 8.79 5.47 -7.64
N GLU A 103 9.61 4.44 -7.56
CA GLU A 103 10.19 3.74 -8.68
C GLU A 103 9.58 2.34 -8.85
N TRP A 104 9.37 1.97 -10.10
CA TRP A 104 9.05 0.60 -10.46
C TRP A 104 10.33 -0.23 -10.55
N VAL A 105 10.44 -1.22 -9.70
CA VAL A 105 11.54 -2.21 -9.74
C VAL A 105 10.98 -3.53 -10.26
N GLY A 106 10.91 -3.67 -11.55
CA GLY A 106 10.44 -4.88 -12.20
C GLY A 106 10.82 -4.90 -13.67
N GLY A 107 11.09 -6.09 -14.20
CA GLY A 107 11.48 -6.27 -15.59
C GLY A 107 10.43 -5.75 -16.59
N SER A 108 10.76 -5.80 -17.89
CA SER A 108 9.92 -5.38 -19.01
C SER A 108 8.44 -5.70 -18.80
N VAL A 109 7.55 -4.75 -19.16
CA VAL A 109 6.08 -4.85 -19.00
C VAL A 109 5.50 -6.20 -19.48
N GLY A 110 6.13 -6.85 -20.46
CA GLY A 110 5.73 -8.19 -20.94
C GLY A 110 6.10 -9.35 -20.02
N GLN A 111 7.12 -9.21 -19.15
CA GLN A 111 7.46 -10.19 -18.11
C GLN A 111 6.59 -10.03 -16.87
N VAL A 112 6.14 -8.81 -16.60
CA VAL A 112 5.27 -8.49 -15.46
C VAL A 112 3.94 -9.25 -15.56
N ALA A 113 3.32 -9.28 -16.74
CA ALA A 113 2.05 -9.99 -16.94
C ALA A 113 2.19 -11.52 -16.71
N LYS A 114 3.32 -12.11 -17.11
CA LYS A 114 3.61 -13.54 -16.81
C LYS A 114 3.93 -13.75 -15.33
N ASN A 115 4.68 -12.84 -14.72
CA ASN A 115 5.05 -12.91 -13.32
C ASN A 115 3.83 -12.70 -12.39
N LEU A 116 2.88 -11.84 -12.77
CA LEU A 116 1.62 -11.65 -12.02
C LEU A 116 0.78 -12.92 -11.95
N LEU A 117 0.73 -13.70 -13.04
CA LEU A 117 0.01 -14.98 -13.11
C LEU A 117 0.73 -16.10 -12.33
N PHE A 118 2.05 -16.03 -12.19
CA PHE A 118 2.88 -17.05 -11.54
C PHE A 118 3.48 -16.62 -10.19
N GLY A 119 2.98 -15.51 -9.59
CA GLY A 119 3.44 -15.03 -8.28
C GLY A 119 4.70 -14.19 -8.31
N GLY A 120 5.12 -13.69 -9.47
CA GLY A 120 6.19 -12.71 -9.61
C GLY A 120 5.64 -11.30 -9.44
N GLU A 121 6.04 -10.67 -8.36
CA GLU A 121 5.59 -9.35 -7.94
C GLU A 121 6.32 -8.27 -8.71
N GLY A 122 5.56 -7.34 -9.31
CA GLY A 122 6.10 -6.02 -9.56
C GLY A 122 6.25 -5.31 -8.22
N LEU A 123 7.46 -5.01 -7.84
CA LEU A 123 7.75 -4.30 -6.61
C LEU A 123 7.82 -2.80 -6.90
N PHE A 124 6.93 -2.03 -6.29
CA PHE A 124 7.08 -0.58 -6.24
C PHE A 124 7.86 -0.21 -4.99
N LEU A 125 8.99 0.43 -5.17
CA LEU A 125 9.78 0.96 -4.08
C LEU A 125 9.55 2.45 -3.93
N ALA A 126 9.28 2.87 -2.71
CA ALA A 126 9.39 4.26 -2.33
C ALA A 126 10.81 4.52 -1.86
N THR A 127 11.48 5.44 -2.52
CA THR A 127 12.75 5.99 -2.08
C THR A 127 12.46 7.23 -1.24
N LEU A 128 12.91 7.21 0.01
CA LEU A 128 12.72 8.28 0.97
C LEU A 128 14.09 8.82 1.38
N SER A 129 14.27 10.14 1.33
CA SER A 129 15.53 10.79 1.69
C SER A 129 15.30 12.06 2.48
N GLY A 130 16.27 12.43 3.32
CA GLY A 130 16.20 13.62 4.15
C GLY A 130 16.43 13.32 5.62
N ASN A 131 16.10 14.30 6.45
CA ASN A 131 16.19 14.22 7.90
C ASN A 131 14.83 14.55 8.51
N GLY A 132 14.03 13.50 8.73
CA GLY A 132 12.67 13.62 9.19
C GLY A 132 12.09 12.27 9.60
N LYS A 133 10.83 12.27 9.99
CA LYS A 133 10.13 11.08 10.46
C LYS A 133 9.41 10.38 9.32
N VAL A 134 9.63 9.08 9.21
CA VAL A 134 8.89 8.17 8.35
C VAL A 134 8.21 7.12 9.23
N LEU A 135 6.93 6.93 9.06
CA LEU A 135 6.13 5.89 9.71
C LEU A 135 5.85 4.78 8.70
N ILE A 136 6.30 3.59 9.04
CA ILE A 136 6.00 2.38 8.26
C ILE A 136 5.17 1.41 9.08
N GLN A 137 4.49 0.49 8.40
CA GLN A 137 3.74 -0.60 9.02
C GLN A 137 4.50 -1.92 8.94
N SER A 138 4.39 -2.71 10.02
CA SER A 138 5.10 -3.99 10.12
C SER A 138 4.48 -5.10 9.29
N MET A 139 3.27 -4.92 8.76
CA MET A 139 2.56 -5.88 7.95
C MET A 139 2.00 -5.22 6.68
N ASN A 140 2.16 -5.87 5.53
CA ASN A 140 1.54 -5.48 4.27
C ASN A 140 0.34 -6.38 4.02
N ILE A 141 -0.86 -5.79 3.90
CA ILE A 141 -2.12 -6.53 3.76
C ILE A 141 -2.14 -7.40 2.49
N THR A 142 -1.57 -6.91 1.39
CA THR A 142 -1.50 -7.67 0.13
C THR A 142 -0.63 -8.91 0.30
N SER A 143 0.50 -8.79 0.96
CA SER A 143 1.41 -9.91 1.27
C SER A 143 0.76 -10.90 2.25
N LEU A 144 0.03 -10.40 3.25
CA LEU A 144 -0.73 -11.24 4.18
C LEU A 144 -1.82 -12.04 3.44
N ALA A 145 -2.66 -11.36 2.67
CA ALA A 145 -3.73 -11.99 1.90
C ALA A 145 -3.17 -13.09 0.98
N ARG A 146 -2.11 -12.78 0.24
CA ARG A 146 -1.42 -13.74 -0.63
C ARG A 146 -0.90 -14.96 0.14
N THR A 147 -0.31 -14.75 1.30
CA THR A 147 0.20 -15.83 2.16
C THR A 147 -0.95 -16.72 2.64
N LEU A 148 -2.08 -16.14 3.05
CA LEU A 148 -3.26 -16.86 3.46
C LEU A 148 -3.85 -17.70 2.30
N PHE A 149 -4.02 -17.11 1.12
CA PHE A 149 -4.51 -17.82 -0.06
C PHE A 149 -3.57 -18.97 -0.47
N ARG A 150 -2.28 -18.74 -0.50
CA ARG A 150 -1.28 -19.79 -0.83
C ARG A 150 -1.33 -20.96 0.13
N ASN A 151 -1.55 -20.73 1.40
CA ASN A 151 -1.63 -21.77 2.41
C ASN A 151 -3.01 -22.45 2.43
N ALA A 152 -4.09 -21.71 2.20
CA ALA A 152 -5.43 -22.30 2.09
C ALA A 152 -5.54 -23.31 0.93
N THR A 153 -4.89 -23.02 -0.20
CA THR A 153 -4.90 -23.93 -1.37
C THR A 153 -3.99 -25.15 -1.20
N LYS A 154 -3.08 -25.17 -0.22
CA LYS A 154 -2.20 -26.31 0.06
C LYS A 154 -2.79 -27.32 1.05
N SER A 155 -3.84 -26.99 1.77
CA SER A 155 -4.38 -27.83 2.85
C SER A 155 -5.43 -28.87 2.46
N SER A 156 -5.62 -29.18 1.17
CA SER A 156 -6.49 -30.26 0.74
C SER A 156 -5.75 -31.28 -0.14
N PRO A 157 -5.20 -32.37 0.45
CA PRO A 157 -4.63 -33.46 -0.36
C PRO A 157 -5.68 -34.32 -1.09
N GLU A 158 -6.96 -34.17 -0.81
CA GLU A 158 -8.01 -35.12 -1.25
C GLU A 158 -8.91 -34.64 -2.41
N ASP A 159 -8.78 -33.42 -2.90
CA ASP A 159 -9.65 -32.98 -4.00
C ASP A 159 -8.86 -32.60 -5.26
N ARG A 160 -8.49 -33.65 -6.05
CA ARG A 160 -7.95 -33.48 -7.41
C ARG A 160 -9.00 -33.00 -8.43
N SER A 161 -10.07 -32.40 -7.97
CA SER A 161 -11.14 -31.76 -8.75
C SER A 161 -10.90 -30.25 -8.98
N SER A 162 -9.70 -29.74 -8.66
CA SER A 162 -9.36 -28.30 -8.75
C SER A 162 -9.40 -27.69 -10.16
N GLY A 163 -9.67 -28.48 -11.20
CA GLY A 163 -9.90 -27.94 -12.55
C GLY A 163 -11.18 -27.10 -12.69
N LYS A 164 -12.14 -27.22 -11.75
CA LYS A 164 -13.42 -26.51 -11.81
C LYS A 164 -13.39 -25.09 -11.20
N MET A 165 -12.52 -24.83 -10.24
CA MET A 165 -12.45 -23.50 -9.59
C MET A 165 -11.75 -22.46 -10.46
N LEU A 166 -10.70 -22.85 -11.20
CA LEU A 166 -10.06 -21.95 -12.18
C LEU A 166 -10.95 -21.73 -13.42
N GLY A 167 -11.79 -22.70 -13.79
CA GLY A 167 -12.79 -22.57 -14.86
C GLY A 167 -13.87 -21.53 -14.53
N GLY A 168 -14.28 -21.42 -13.26
CA GLY A 168 -15.27 -20.45 -12.81
C GLY A 168 -14.79 -18.98 -12.85
N LEU A 169 -13.53 -18.74 -12.57
CA LEU A 169 -12.94 -17.40 -12.69
C LEU A 169 -12.71 -17.01 -14.15
N GLY A 170 -12.36 -17.94 -15.00
CA GLY A 170 -12.21 -17.71 -16.44
C GLY A 170 -13.53 -17.38 -17.13
N SER A 171 -14.65 -18.00 -16.70
CA SER A 171 -15.99 -17.70 -17.25
C SER A 171 -16.51 -16.33 -16.81
N LEU A 172 -16.25 -15.92 -15.56
CA LEU A 172 -16.61 -14.59 -15.04
C LEU A 172 -15.83 -13.46 -15.74
N LEU A 173 -14.58 -13.67 -16.07
CA LEU A 173 -13.76 -12.68 -16.81
C LEU A 173 -14.10 -12.65 -18.32
N GLY A 174 -14.62 -13.76 -18.87
CA GLY A 174 -15.11 -13.83 -20.25
C GLY A 174 -16.43 -13.10 -20.46
N GLU A 175 -17.30 -13.10 -19.45
CA GLU A 175 -18.62 -12.46 -19.50
C GLU A 175 -18.55 -10.93 -19.33
N LEU A 176 -17.51 -10.41 -18.68
CA LEU A 176 -17.24 -8.97 -18.52
C LEU A 176 -16.53 -8.35 -19.73
N GLY A 177 -16.07 -9.14 -20.69
CA GLY A 177 -15.37 -8.68 -21.90
C GLY A 177 -16.17 -8.72 -23.18
N GLY A 178 -17.45 -9.07 -23.13
CA GLY A 178 -18.28 -9.33 -24.32
C GLY A 178 -19.52 -8.46 -24.45
N ASP A 179 -19.41 -7.15 -24.38
CA ASP A 179 -20.41 -6.27 -24.99
C ASP A 179 -19.73 -5.22 -25.84
N LYS A 180 -19.75 -5.51 -27.13
CA LYS A 180 -19.55 -4.51 -28.18
C LYS A 180 -20.90 -3.88 -28.47
N PHE A 181 -20.96 -2.58 -28.31
CA PHE A 181 -21.61 -1.66 -29.28
C PHE A 181 -21.07 -0.27 -29.05
#